data_a0d76def185efc8d32232bd6f484e402
#
_entry.id   a0d76def185efc8d32232bd6f484e402
#
_cell.length_a   1.000
_cell.length_b   1.000
_cell.length_c   1.000
_cell.angle_alpha   90.00
_cell.angle_beta   90.00
_cell.angle_gamma   90.00
#
_symmetry.space_group_name_H-M   'P 1'
#
loop_
_entity.id
_entity.type
_entity.pdbx_description
1 polymer ?
#
loop_
_entity_poly.entity_id
_entity_poly.type
_entity_poly.pdbx_seq_one_letter_code
_entity_poly.pdbx_strand_id
1 'polypeptide(L)'
;AAVFGSIQPQPIEFSPDGTLDLKKVAEKIKPNDFHFAKTRLLCLENTQNGQALPLAYLQEAWDFTRVHGLRLHLDGARLMNAAVKQGVDVKSITKHFDTVSVCLSKGLGAPVGSILCGSSEFIARARRWRKVAGGGMRQAGILAAAGLYALQYQVTRLAEDHDKARELATLLTAIPPLQVKYSKSQTNMVFAEMEERHAD
;
A
#
# COMPACT_ATOMS: atom_id res chain seq x y z
N ALA A 1 14.62 4.69 -3.13
CA ALA A 1 14.69 5.74 -2.10
C ALA A 1 16.12 6.22 -1.90
N ALA A 2 17.11 5.33 -1.68
CA ALA A 2 18.49 5.71 -1.40
C ALA A 2 19.13 6.55 -2.52
N VAL A 3 19.08 6.09 -3.78
CA VAL A 3 19.74 6.74 -4.93
C VAL A 3 19.20 8.15 -5.18
N PHE A 4 17.88 8.33 -5.25
CA PHE A 4 17.29 9.63 -5.57
C PHE A 4 17.08 10.53 -4.36
N GLY A 5 16.83 9.95 -3.20
CA GLY A 5 16.43 10.70 -2.02
C GLY A 5 17.47 10.74 -0.90
N SER A 6 18.59 10.04 -1.06
CA SER A 6 19.59 9.84 0.00
C SER A 6 18.93 9.37 1.31
N ILE A 7 17.93 8.50 1.18
CA ILE A 7 17.12 8.02 2.31
C ILE A 7 17.71 6.72 2.84
N GLN A 8 17.87 6.63 4.16
CA GLN A 8 18.26 5.42 4.89
C GLN A 8 17.00 4.69 5.37
N PRO A 9 16.52 3.65 4.66
CA PRO A 9 15.37 2.88 5.12
C PRO A 9 15.73 2.03 6.34
N GLN A 10 14.77 1.92 7.26
CA GLN A 10 14.83 1.05 8.42
C GLN A 10 13.70 0.02 8.28
N PRO A 11 13.94 -1.14 7.66
CA PRO A 11 12.89 -2.15 7.47
C PRO A 11 12.48 -2.75 8.82
N ILE A 12 11.18 -3.03 8.94
CA ILE A 12 10.55 -3.67 10.09
C ILE A 12 9.65 -4.78 9.54
N GLU A 13 9.72 -5.95 10.16
CA GLU A 13 8.89 -7.08 9.80
C GLU A 13 7.42 -6.81 10.14
N PHE A 14 6.53 -7.24 9.25
CA PHE A 14 5.08 -7.17 9.47
C PHE A 14 4.61 -8.26 10.43
N SER A 15 3.62 -7.91 11.21
CA SER A 15 2.82 -8.87 11.96
C SER A 15 1.94 -9.72 11.00
N PRO A 16 1.43 -10.89 11.42
CA PRO A 16 0.61 -11.75 10.56
C PRO A 16 -0.66 -11.10 10.00
N ASP A 17 -1.16 -10.04 10.63
CA ASP A 17 -2.31 -9.24 10.18
C ASP A 17 -1.94 -8.08 9.24
N GLY A 18 -0.66 -7.97 8.86
CA GLY A 18 -0.13 -6.92 7.99
C GLY A 18 0.23 -5.62 8.71
N THR A 19 0.03 -5.51 10.02
CA THR A 19 0.42 -4.33 10.81
C THR A 19 1.91 -4.33 11.14
N LEU A 20 2.45 -3.19 11.56
CA LEU A 20 3.76 -3.08 12.20
C LEU A 20 3.57 -2.95 13.71
N ASP A 21 4.39 -3.65 14.49
CA ASP A 21 4.47 -3.43 15.93
C ASP A 21 5.04 -2.02 16.20
N LEU A 22 4.21 -1.11 16.69
CA LEU A 22 4.59 0.28 16.95
C LEU A 22 5.69 0.42 18.02
N LYS A 23 5.87 -0.58 18.89
CA LYS A 23 6.99 -0.60 19.84
C LYS A 23 8.30 -0.82 19.07
N LYS A 24 8.32 -1.79 18.15
CA LYS A 24 9.48 -2.02 17.26
C LYS A 24 9.76 -0.82 16.36
N VAL A 25 8.71 -0.11 15.92
CA VAL A 25 8.86 1.15 15.18
C VAL A 25 9.57 2.19 16.04
N ALA A 26 9.14 2.36 17.31
CA ALA A 26 9.76 3.31 18.24
C ALA A 26 11.25 3.04 18.44
N GLU A 27 11.65 1.78 18.57
CA GLU A 27 13.06 1.36 18.73
C GLU A 27 13.94 1.73 17.50
N LYS A 28 13.34 1.88 16.32
CA LYS A 28 14.05 2.28 15.08
C LYS A 28 14.17 3.79 14.93
N ILE A 29 13.44 4.59 15.69
CA ILE A 29 13.56 6.06 15.66
C ILE A 29 14.93 6.44 16.21
N LYS A 30 15.71 7.10 15.38
CA LYS A 30 17.07 7.51 15.77
C LYS A 30 17.02 8.70 16.72
N PRO A 31 17.94 8.77 17.71
CA PRO A 31 18.05 9.91 18.61
C PRO A 31 18.42 11.17 17.81
N ASN A 32 18.14 12.33 18.39
CA ASN A 32 18.56 13.61 17.82
C ASN A 32 20.05 13.85 18.08
N ASP A 33 20.90 13.13 17.33
CA ASP A 33 22.35 13.13 17.43
C ASP A 33 22.94 13.23 16.02
N PHE A 34 24.04 13.98 15.86
CA PHE A 34 24.66 14.24 14.55
C PHE A 34 25.31 13.01 13.89
N HIS A 35 25.49 11.91 14.61
CA HIS A 35 25.96 10.64 14.07
C HIS A 35 24.88 9.84 13.34
N PHE A 36 23.60 10.23 13.47
CA PHE A 36 22.48 9.52 12.90
C PHE A 36 21.71 10.33 11.87
N ALA A 37 21.24 9.68 10.82
CA ALA A 37 20.22 10.27 9.94
C ALA A 37 18.92 10.48 10.73
N LYS A 38 18.31 11.67 10.59
CA LYS A 38 17.07 12.01 11.29
C LYS A 38 15.91 11.19 10.75
N THR A 39 15.26 10.42 11.61
CA THR A 39 14.01 9.72 11.28
C THR A 39 12.88 10.72 11.06
N ARG A 40 12.16 10.63 9.94
CA ARG A 40 11.14 11.63 9.54
C ARG A 40 9.83 11.04 9.10
N LEU A 41 9.82 9.76 8.68
CA LEU A 41 8.70 9.18 7.96
C LEU A 41 8.48 7.75 8.41
N LEU A 42 7.22 7.41 8.70
CA LEU A 42 6.72 6.06 8.73
C LEU A 42 5.97 5.78 7.43
N CYS A 43 6.24 4.65 6.80
CA CYS A 43 5.53 4.19 5.62
C CYS A 43 4.76 2.93 5.94
N LEU A 44 3.48 2.89 5.60
CA LEU A 44 2.63 1.70 5.64
C LEU A 44 2.20 1.35 4.22
N GLU A 45 1.88 0.09 3.99
CA GLU A 45 1.27 -0.36 2.74
C GLU A 45 -0.15 -0.87 3.01
N ASN A 46 -1.11 -0.50 2.18
CA ASN A 46 -2.47 -1.06 2.22
C ASN A 46 -2.97 -1.32 0.78
N THR A 47 -3.22 -2.57 0.43
CA THR A 47 -3.17 -3.80 1.25
C THR A 47 -1.74 -4.31 1.43
N GLN A 48 -1.42 -4.81 2.63
CA GLN A 48 -0.13 -5.48 2.87
C GLN A 48 -0.26 -6.96 2.49
N ASN A 49 0.47 -7.39 1.46
CA ASN A 49 0.36 -8.75 0.92
C ASN A 49 -1.10 -9.18 0.66
N GLY A 50 -1.91 -8.25 0.14
CA GLY A 50 -3.33 -8.49 -0.09
C GLY A 50 -4.22 -8.38 1.14
N GLN A 51 -3.71 -8.20 2.33
CA GLN A 51 -4.49 -8.01 3.56
C GLN A 51 -4.80 -6.53 3.79
N ALA A 52 -6.07 -6.22 4.02
CA ALA A 52 -6.51 -4.89 4.41
C ALA A 52 -6.14 -4.60 5.87
N LEU A 53 -5.40 -3.53 6.12
CA LEU A 53 -5.03 -3.12 7.48
C LEU A 53 -6.26 -2.73 8.31
N PRO A 54 -6.34 -3.13 9.59
CA PRO A 54 -7.44 -2.74 10.47
C PRO A 54 -7.59 -1.21 10.58
N LEU A 55 -8.82 -0.69 10.49
CA LEU A 55 -9.05 0.76 10.58
C LEU A 55 -8.60 1.34 11.93
N ALA A 56 -8.78 0.60 13.02
CA ALA A 56 -8.30 1.02 14.34
C ALA A 56 -6.78 1.21 14.36
N TYR A 57 -6.04 0.29 13.75
CA TYR A 57 -4.59 0.40 13.63
C TYR A 57 -4.14 1.64 12.86
N LEU A 58 -4.88 2.07 11.85
CA LEU A 58 -4.54 3.28 11.09
C LEU A 58 -4.60 4.53 11.99
N GLN A 59 -5.58 4.59 12.90
CA GLN A 59 -5.66 5.65 13.90
C GLN A 59 -4.48 5.59 14.88
N GLU A 60 -4.17 4.39 15.39
CA GLU A 60 -3.04 4.18 16.30
C GLU A 60 -1.72 4.60 15.66
N ALA A 61 -1.48 4.22 14.41
CA ALA A 61 -0.29 4.61 13.65
C ALA A 61 -0.22 6.14 13.43
N TRP A 62 -1.36 6.77 13.14
CA TRP A 62 -1.45 8.23 13.04
C TRP A 62 -1.06 8.90 14.35
N ASP A 63 -1.68 8.51 15.45
CA ASP A 63 -1.41 9.09 16.79
C ASP A 63 0.05 8.88 17.19
N PHE A 64 0.58 7.68 16.96
CA PHE A 64 1.99 7.36 17.17
C PHE A 64 2.89 8.33 16.42
N THR A 65 2.63 8.56 15.12
CA THR A 65 3.48 9.47 14.33
C THR A 65 3.42 10.91 14.82
N ARG A 66 2.25 11.38 15.32
CA ARG A 66 2.12 12.73 15.91
C ARG A 66 2.94 12.88 17.18
N VAL A 67 2.89 11.86 18.05
CA VAL A 67 3.70 11.86 19.30
C VAL A 67 5.19 11.90 19.00
N HIS A 68 5.64 11.18 17.97
CA HIS A 68 7.07 11.09 17.62
C HIS A 68 7.54 12.13 16.59
N GLY A 69 6.69 13.07 16.19
CA GLY A 69 7.04 14.11 15.20
C GLY A 69 7.35 13.56 13.81
N LEU A 70 6.80 12.40 13.45
CA LEU A 70 6.95 11.79 12.15
C LEU A 70 5.83 12.20 11.20
N ARG A 71 6.09 12.08 9.89
CA ARG A 71 5.05 12.03 8.86
C ARG A 71 4.64 10.60 8.60
N LEU A 72 3.40 10.42 8.12
CA LEU A 72 2.87 9.10 7.77
C LEU A 72 2.52 9.05 6.28
N HIS A 73 3.11 8.10 5.56
CA HIS A 73 2.84 7.84 4.15
C HIS A 73 2.14 6.51 3.96
N LEU A 74 1.17 6.48 3.07
CA LEU A 74 0.52 5.25 2.62
C LEU A 74 0.97 4.89 1.21
N ASP A 75 1.64 3.75 1.07
CA ASP A 75 1.65 3.06 -0.21
C ASP A 75 0.28 2.39 -0.40
N GLY A 76 -0.57 3.08 -1.13
CA GLY A 76 -1.92 2.65 -1.46
C GLY A 76 -1.98 1.89 -2.79
N ALA A 77 -0.96 1.07 -3.09
CA ALA A 77 -0.89 0.31 -4.33
C ALA A 77 -2.17 -0.50 -4.62
N ARG A 78 -2.87 -0.94 -3.56
CA ARG A 78 -4.16 -1.61 -3.62
C ARG A 78 -5.19 -1.00 -2.65
N LEU A 79 -5.13 0.30 -2.46
CA LEU A 79 -5.99 1.04 -1.54
C LEU A 79 -7.49 0.81 -1.80
N MET A 80 -7.90 0.79 -3.07
CA MET A 80 -9.30 0.56 -3.43
C MET A 80 -9.76 -0.86 -3.07
N ASN A 81 -8.85 -1.85 -3.14
CA ASN A 81 -9.15 -3.20 -2.65
C ASN A 81 -9.41 -3.19 -1.14
N ALA A 82 -8.60 -2.47 -0.36
CA ALA A 82 -8.81 -2.35 1.09
C ALA A 82 -10.15 -1.69 1.41
N ALA A 83 -10.49 -0.58 0.74
CA ALA A 83 -11.74 0.14 0.95
C ALA A 83 -12.97 -0.73 0.62
N VAL A 84 -12.96 -1.41 -0.54
CA VAL A 84 -14.03 -2.33 -0.95
C VAL A 84 -14.16 -3.51 0.00
N LYS A 85 -13.03 -4.10 0.43
CA LYS A 85 -13.01 -5.23 1.38
C LYS A 85 -13.64 -4.87 2.72
N GLN A 86 -13.40 -3.66 3.20
CA GLN A 86 -13.88 -3.18 4.50
C GLN A 86 -15.24 -2.50 4.41
N GLY A 87 -15.81 -2.30 3.20
CA GLY A 87 -17.09 -1.64 2.99
C GLY A 87 -17.09 -0.17 3.43
N VAL A 88 -15.97 0.53 3.27
CA VAL A 88 -15.80 1.92 3.70
C VAL A 88 -15.44 2.84 2.54
N ASP A 89 -15.76 4.13 2.67
CA ASP A 89 -15.22 5.16 1.77
C ASP A 89 -13.70 5.22 1.93
N VAL A 90 -12.99 5.37 0.81
CA VAL A 90 -11.53 5.45 0.78
C VAL A 90 -10.99 6.56 1.69
N LYS A 91 -11.74 7.63 1.90
CA LYS A 91 -11.39 8.73 2.81
C LYS A 91 -11.30 8.27 4.27
N SER A 92 -12.06 7.25 4.66
CA SER A 92 -11.99 6.67 6.00
C SER A 92 -10.61 6.06 6.30
N ILE A 93 -9.91 5.61 5.26
CA ILE A 93 -8.54 5.11 5.34
C ILE A 93 -7.55 6.29 5.23
N THR A 94 -7.69 7.11 4.17
CA THR A 94 -6.66 8.09 3.79
C THR A 94 -6.57 9.30 4.71
N LYS A 95 -7.62 9.60 5.49
CA LYS A 95 -7.62 10.71 6.47
C LYS A 95 -6.52 10.62 7.53
N HIS A 96 -5.96 9.43 7.72
CA HIS A 96 -4.89 9.18 8.69
C HIS A 96 -3.48 9.39 8.11
N PHE A 97 -3.33 9.84 6.86
CA PHE A 97 -2.04 9.92 6.18
C PHE A 97 -1.73 11.34 5.70
N ASP A 98 -0.48 11.76 5.85
CA ASP A 98 0.01 13.03 5.28
C ASP A 98 0.10 12.95 3.76
N THR A 99 0.45 11.77 3.23
CA THR A 99 0.58 11.53 1.79
C THR A 99 0.17 10.10 1.44
N VAL A 100 -0.37 9.91 0.25
CA VAL A 100 -0.85 8.62 -0.25
C VAL A 100 -0.43 8.45 -1.70
N SER A 101 0.11 7.29 -2.07
CA SER A 101 0.23 6.87 -3.46
C SER A 101 -0.86 5.86 -3.80
N VAL A 102 -1.44 5.97 -5.01
CA VAL A 102 -2.51 5.07 -5.48
C VAL A 102 -2.14 4.53 -6.85
N CYS A 103 -2.06 3.22 -6.98
CA CYS A 103 -1.81 2.57 -8.26
C CYS A 103 -3.11 2.42 -9.06
N LEU A 104 -3.08 2.79 -10.33
CA LEU A 104 -4.20 2.63 -11.25
C LEU A 104 -4.08 1.37 -12.13
N SER A 105 -2.87 0.85 -12.28
CA SER A 105 -2.50 -0.23 -13.22
C SER A 105 -2.48 -1.63 -12.59
N LYS A 106 -3.28 -1.86 -11.57
CA LYS A 106 -3.49 -3.17 -10.92
C LYS A 106 -4.96 -3.57 -11.07
N GLY A 107 -5.66 -3.96 -10.02
CA GLY A 107 -7.06 -4.35 -10.08
C GLY A 107 -8.01 -3.30 -10.70
N LEU A 108 -7.65 -2.03 -10.67
CA LEU A 108 -8.39 -0.96 -11.35
C LEU A 108 -8.30 -1.03 -12.89
N GLY A 109 -7.33 -1.77 -13.44
CA GLY A 109 -7.27 -2.09 -14.88
C GLY A 109 -6.81 -0.96 -15.81
N ALA A 110 -6.33 0.18 -15.30
CA ALA A 110 -5.71 1.16 -16.17
C ALA A 110 -4.38 0.61 -16.73
N PRO A 111 -4.00 0.95 -17.98
CA PRO A 111 -2.81 0.38 -18.63
C PRO A 111 -1.51 0.78 -17.93
N VAL A 112 -1.51 1.93 -17.26
CA VAL A 112 -0.34 2.50 -16.58
C VAL A 112 -0.79 3.58 -15.60
N GLY A 113 0.04 3.84 -14.59
CA GLY A 113 -0.04 5.06 -13.81
C GLY A 113 -0.23 4.83 -12.32
N SER A 114 0.24 5.84 -11.59
CA SER A 114 0.01 6.00 -10.15
C SER A 114 -0.28 7.48 -9.88
N ILE A 115 -1.11 7.72 -8.87
CA ILE A 115 -1.44 9.06 -8.40
C ILE A 115 -0.77 9.25 -7.04
N LEU A 116 -0.08 10.38 -6.86
CA LEU A 116 0.42 10.81 -5.57
C LEU A 116 -0.47 11.92 -5.03
N CYS A 117 -1.00 11.72 -3.83
CA CYS A 117 -1.88 12.65 -3.12
C CYS A 117 -1.19 13.23 -1.88
N GLY A 118 -1.48 14.48 -1.56
CA GLY A 118 -0.96 15.20 -0.41
C GLY A 118 -1.30 16.66 -0.45
N SER A 119 -0.68 17.49 0.40
CA SER A 119 -0.90 18.94 0.39
C SER A 119 -0.45 19.57 -0.94
N SER A 120 -1.04 20.71 -1.31
CA SER A 120 -0.69 21.42 -2.54
C SER A 120 0.80 21.74 -2.60
N GLU A 121 1.41 22.16 -1.50
CA GLU A 121 2.84 22.44 -1.41
C GLU A 121 3.68 21.18 -1.66
N PHE A 122 3.32 20.05 -1.04
CA PHE A 122 3.99 18.78 -1.25
C PHE A 122 3.90 18.36 -2.72
N ILE A 123 2.72 18.43 -3.33
CA ILE A 123 2.52 18.06 -4.74
C ILE A 123 3.28 18.99 -5.70
N ALA A 124 3.36 20.28 -5.42
CA ALA A 124 4.16 21.21 -6.22
C ALA A 124 5.65 20.78 -6.26
N ARG A 125 6.21 20.39 -5.13
CA ARG A 125 7.58 19.87 -5.05
C ARG A 125 7.70 18.49 -5.74
N ALA A 126 6.74 17.60 -5.53
CA ALA A 126 6.74 16.25 -6.13
C ALA A 126 6.72 16.32 -7.66
N ARG A 127 6.02 17.30 -8.28
CA ARG A 127 6.01 17.51 -9.73
C ARG A 127 7.42 17.80 -10.30
N ARG A 128 8.24 18.53 -9.56
CA ARG A 128 9.65 18.77 -9.97
C ARG A 128 10.46 17.48 -9.94
N TRP A 129 10.33 16.71 -8.86
CA TRP A 129 10.99 15.41 -8.73
C TRP A 129 10.52 14.41 -9.76
N ARG A 130 9.22 14.39 -10.08
CA ARG A 130 8.69 13.59 -11.18
C ARG A 130 9.40 13.89 -12.50
N LYS A 131 9.63 15.17 -12.80
CA LYS A 131 10.35 15.56 -14.02
C LYS A 131 11.81 15.13 -13.99
N VAL A 132 12.49 15.28 -12.86
CA VAL A 132 13.88 14.83 -12.67
C VAL A 132 14.00 13.31 -12.87
N ALA A 133 13.02 12.54 -12.37
CA ALA A 133 12.97 11.08 -12.49
C ALA A 133 12.49 10.58 -13.88
N GLY A 134 12.34 11.46 -14.87
CA GLY A 134 11.90 11.07 -16.22
C GLY A 134 10.37 10.98 -16.41
N GLY A 135 9.55 11.22 -15.37
CA GLY A 135 8.09 11.09 -15.41
C GLY A 135 7.33 12.30 -15.99
N GLY A 136 7.98 13.12 -16.81
CA GLY A 136 7.37 14.32 -17.39
C GLY A 136 6.77 14.11 -18.78
N MET A 137 6.02 13.04 -18.99
CA MET A 137 5.36 12.74 -20.25
C MET A 137 4.44 13.87 -20.72
N ARG A 138 4.56 14.26 -21.99
CA ARG A 138 3.62 15.14 -22.67
C ARG A 138 2.42 14.35 -23.19
N GLN A 139 1.31 15.04 -23.45
CA GLN A 139 0.08 14.41 -23.95
C GLN A 139 -0.39 13.20 -23.12
N ALA A 140 -0.23 13.27 -21.80
CA ALA A 140 -0.62 12.22 -20.87
C ALA A 140 -2.16 12.05 -20.73
N GLY A 141 -2.95 12.87 -21.46
CA GLY A 141 -4.41 12.85 -21.40
C GLY A 141 -5.01 11.49 -21.78
N ILE A 142 -4.43 10.75 -22.73
CA ILE A 142 -4.87 9.38 -23.08
C ILE A 142 -4.79 8.46 -21.86
N LEU A 143 -3.67 8.50 -21.14
CA LEU A 143 -3.47 7.68 -19.94
C LEU A 143 -4.35 8.16 -18.78
N ALA A 144 -4.52 9.48 -18.64
CA ALA A 144 -5.42 10.05 -17.63
C ALA A 144 -6.88 9.68 -17.87
N ALA A 145 -7.35 9.63 -19.12
CA ALA A 145 -8.69 9.18 -19.47
C ALA A 145 -8.93 7.73 -19.05
N ALA A 146 -7.97 6.83 -19.30
CA ALA A 146 -8.02 5.45 -18.82
C ALA A 146 -8.07 5.37 -17.29
N GLY A 147 -7.28 6.20 -16.60
CA GLY A 147 -7.29 6.30 -15.14
C GLY A 147 -8.63 6.81 -14.59
N LEU A 148 -9.23 7.81 -15.23
CA LEU A 148 -10.55 8.32 -14.85
C LEU A 148 -11.63 7.25 -15.02
N TYR A 149 -11.62 6.54 -16.15
CA TYR A 149 -12.53 5.42 -16.38
C TYR A 149 -12.37 4.34 -15.30
N ALA A 150 -11.13 3.98 -14.98
CA ALA A 150 -10.84 2.99 -13.95
C ALA A 150 -11.40 3.40 -12.57
N LEU A 151 -11.20 4.65 -12.17
CA LEU A 151 -11.72 5.17 -10.89
C LEU A 151 -13.24 5.26 -10.88
N GLN A 152 -13.87 5.55 -12.01
CA GLN A 152 -15.32 5.70 -12.10
C GLN A 152 -16.06 4.36 -12.16
N TYR A 153 -15.53 3.36 -12.84
CA TYR A 153 -16.26 2.15 -13.18
C TYR A 153 -15.67 0.86 -12.63
N GLN A 154 -14.40 0.84 -12.21
CA GLN A 154 -13.73 -0.40 -11.83
C GLN A 154 -13.63 -0.62 -10.32
N VAL A 155 -13.84 0.41 -9.50
CA VAL A 155 -13.66 0.31 -8.05
C VAL A 155 -14.60 -0.73 -7.43
N THR A 156 -15.90 -0.63 -7.72
CA THR A 156 -16.91 -1.55 -7.15
C THR A 156 -16.72 -2.98 -7.64
N ARG A 157 -16.22 -3.15 -8.87
CA ARG A 157 -15.94 -4.47 -9.47
C ARG A 157 -14.83 -5.23 -8.77
N LEU A 158 -13.99 -4.57 -7.97
CA LEU A 158 -12.95 -5.24 -7.17
C LEU A 158 -13.53 -6.28 -6.19
N ALA A 159 -14.79 -6.17 -5.81
CA ALA A 159 -15.48 -7.19 -5.01
C ALA A 159 -15.49 -8.56 -5.72
N GLU A 160 -15.67 -8.58 -7.05
CA GLU A 160 -15.63 -9.81 -7.84
C GLU A 160 -14.25 -10.46 -7.80
N ASP A 161 -13.17 -9.65 -7.83
CA ASP A 161 -11.80 -10.16 -7.73
C ASP A 161 -11.56 -10.79 -6.35
N HIS A 162 -12.13 -10.23 -5.28
CA HIS A 162 -12.05 -10.80 -3.92
C HIS A 162 -12.81 -12.11 -3.83
N ASP A 163 -13.99 -12.23 -4.47
CA ASP A 163 -14.79 -13.45 -4.48
C ASP A 163 -14.06 -14.56 -5.25
N LYS A 164 -13.51 -14.26 -6.43
CA LYS A 164 -12.70 -15.18 -7.23
C LYS A 164 -11.43 -15.64 -6.48
N ALA A 165 -10.76 -14.73 -5.78
CA ALA A 165 -9.60 -15.07 -4.96
C ALA A 165 -9.96 -16.03 -3.82
N ARG A 166 -11.11 -15.81 -3.18
CA ARG A 166 -11.62 -16.69 -2.12
C ARG A 166 -11.98 -18.08 -2.67
N GLU A 167 -12.66 -18.14 -3.81
CA GLU A 167 -12.98 -19.38 -4.50
C GLU A 167 -11.70 -20.14 -4.88
N LEU A 168 -10.74 -19.46 -5.50
CA LEU A 168 -9.45 -20.04 -5.85
C LEU A 168 -8.74 -20.60 -4.61
N ALA A 169 -8.69 -19.86 -3.51
CA ALA A 169 -8.09 -20.31 -2.27
C ALA A 169 -8.76 -21.59 -1.75
N THR A 170 -10.09 -21.69 -1.84
CA THR A 170 -10.86 -22.87 -1.46
C THR A 170 -10.51 -24.08 -2.34
N LEU A 171 -10.45 -23.88 -3.65
CA LEU A 171 -10.11 -24.95 -4.60
C LEU A 171 -8.67 -25.44 -4.40
N LEU A 172 -7.72 -24.52 -4.21
CA LEU A 172 -6.32 -24.86 -3.99
C LEU A 172 -6.12 -25.63 -2.66
N THR A 173 -6.91 -25.32 -1.63
CA THR A 173 -6.84 -26.03 -0.34
C THR A 173 -7.21 -27.52 -0.48
N ALA A 174 -7.98 -27.89 -1.49
CA ALA A 174 -8.34 -29.27 -1.78
C ALA A 174 -7.24 -30.07 -2.51
N ILE A 175 -6.14 -29.43 -2.87
CA ILE A 175 -5.03 -30.06 -3.61
C ILE A 175 -3.87 -30.35 -2.64
N PRO A 176 -3.65 -31.59 -2.21
CA PRO A 176 -2.42 -31.95 -1.52
C PRO A 176 -1.25 -31.91 -2.54
N PRO A 177 -0.11 -31.37 -2.21
CA PRO A 177 0.43 -30.93 -0.93
C PRO A 177 0.40 -29.38 -0.72
N LEU A 178 -0.54 -28.66 -1.33
CA LEU A 178 -0.58 -27.21 -1.22
C LEU A 178 -1.02 -26.76 0.20
N GLN A 179 -0.28 -25.83 0.77
CA GLN A 179 -0.65 -25.13 1.99
C GLN A 179 -1.10 -23.70 1.63
N VAL A 180 -2.41 -23.44 1.67
CA VAL A 180 -2.98 -22.17 1.25
C VAL A 180 -3.12 -21.24 2.45
N LYS A 181 -2.55 -20.03 2.32
CA LYS A 181 -2.66 -18.94 3.30
C LYS A 181 -3.67 -17.90 2.78
N TYR A 182 -4.87 -17.90 3.35
CA TYR A 182 -5.93 -16.95 3.00
C TYR A 182 -6.70 -16.52 4.26
N SER A 183 -6.52 -15.26 4.68
CA SER A 183 -7.14 -14.71 5.89
C SER A 183 -8.47 -14.03 5.59
N LYS A 184 -9.24 -13.69 6.65
CA LYS A 184 -10.50 -12.93 6.52
C LYS A 184 -10.29 -11.51 5.96
N SER A 185 -9.12 -10.92 6.20
CA SER A 185 -8.74 -9.60 5.67
C SER A 185 -8.19 -9.64 4.25
N GLN A 186 -7.99 -10.84 3.68
CA GLN A 186 -7.43 -11.02 2.36
C GLN A 186 -8.36 -10.48 1.26
N THR A 187 -7.76 -9.89 0.23
CA THR A 187 -8.45 -9.31 -0.92
C THR A 187 -8.26 -10.19 -2.16
N ASN A 188 -7.47 -9.73 -3.11
CA ASN A 188 -7.27 -10.32 -4.43
C ASN A 188 -5.96 -11.10 -4.58
N MET A 189 -5.32 -11.50 -3.48
CA MET A 189 -4.07 -12.27 -3.49
C MET A 189 -4.25 -13.56 -2.72
N VAL A 190 -3.81 -14.67 -3.30
CA VAL A 190 -3.79 -16.00 -2.69
C VAL A 190 -2.34 -16.44 -2.61
N PHE A 191 -1.91 -16.90 -1.46
CA PHE A 191 -0.59 -17.46 -1.24
C PHE A 191 -0.72 -18.96 -1.02
N ALA A 192 0.01 -19.74 -1.81
CA ALA A 192 0.12 -21.16 -1.64
C ALA A 192 1.59 -21.55 -1.52
N GLU A 193 1.92 -22.37 -0.54
CA GLU A 193 3.25 -22.94 -0.35
C GLU A 193 3.20 -24.42 -0.71
N MET A 194 4.29 -24.93 -1.26
CA MET A 194 4.44 -26.33 -1.62
C MET A 194 5.86 -26.75 -1.28
N GLU A 195 6.05 -28.00 -0.85
CA GLU A 195 7.40 -28.52 -0.66
C GLU A 195 8.12 -28.62 -2.02
N GLU A 196 9.42 -28.32 -2.05
CA GLU A 196 10.25 -28.25 -3.26
C GLU A 196 10.16 -29.55 -4.10
N ARG A 197 10.10 -30.72 -3.43
CA ARG A 197 9.97 -32.03 -4.09
C ARG A 197 8.70 -32.22 -4.93
N HIS A 198 7.75 -31.31 -4.86
CA HIS A 198 6.48 -31.31 -5.60
C HIS A 198 6.37 -30.13 -6.58
N ALA A 199 7.45 -29.37 -6.76
CA ALA A 199 7.45 -28.17 -7.61
C ALA A 199 7.76 -28.43 -9.08
N ASP A 200 8.06 -29.68 -9.48
CA ASP A 200 8.37 -30.12 -10.85
C ASP A 200 7.11 -30.43 -11.68
#